data_39f94e297690ab4141a3297dea475b69
#
_entry.id   39f94e297690ab4141a3297dea475b69
#
_cell.length_a   1.000
_cell.length_b   1.000
_cell.length_c   1.000
_cell.angle_alpha   90.00
_cell.angle_beta   90.00
_cell.angle_gamma   90.00
#
_symmetry.space_group_name_H-M   'P 1'
#
loop_
_entity.id
_entity.type
_entity.pdbx_description
1 polymer ?
#
loop_
_entity_poly.entity_id
_entity_poly.type
_entity_poly.pdbx_seq_one_letter_code
_entity_poly.pdbx_strand_id
1 'polypeptide(L)'
;CIRDRYYKRIAFFNKYSLIFHFILACFITFTVEVISRRDFFSAVSFVGNHTWAYLYNAFIVFASLSIVYLFKTRAQLRVLITGLWIFLGTVNGIILSNRVTPFSYTDFKMLPDLFAMQNTNYFTAEEATVVVAVVASFIIFLVLFFIKGPKYQGKRHVVLSPLAIVALLVVGIPITTQAAQSSNIIASYFANIAQGYSDYGFVYGFSTSVVGRGMDKPDDYSKETIDAIETLVDSSKEETTVSAGKEPNIICILLESFIDPYDVNFLQMSEDPIPTFHSLEQNFTTGYLTVPVVGAGTANTEFEVLTGMSMQYFGTGEYPYKTILKQSDCPSVESIASDLSSIGYGTHVVHNNTATFYSRNNAFSKMGFDTFTSKELMNITEYTPSGSWPTDKVLVNETVKAMDATENQSDFVYTITVGSHGDY
;
A
#
# COMPACT_ATOMS: atom_id res chain seq x y z
N CYS A 1 -33.87 12.97 44.69
CA CYS A 1 -34.42 13.37 43.39
C CYS A 1 -33.36 13.40 42.26
N ILE A 2 -32.17 14.01 42.43
CA ILE A 2 -31.09 14.03 41.40
C ILE A 2 -30.45 12.65 41.26
N ARG A 3 -30.18 11.98 42.36
CA ARG A 3 -29.56 10.65 42.42
C ARG A 3 -30.44 9.58 41.75
N ASP A 4 -31.79 9.63 41.94
CA ASP A 4 -32.72 8.72 41.29
C ASP A 4 -32.80 8.91 39.77
N ARG A 5 -32.77 10.16 39.28
CA ARG A 5 -32.72 10.44 37.84
C ARG A 5 -31.41 9.93 37.22
N TYR A 6 -30.31 10.09 37.93
CA TYR A 6 -28.99 9.59 37.50
C TYR A 6 -28.99 8.07 37.35
N TYR A 7 -29.47 7.33 38.36
CA TYR A 7 -29.56 5.86 38.28
C TYR A 7 -30.55 5.35 37.22
N LYS A 8 -31.68 6.02 37.03
CA LYS A 8 -32.62 5.70 35.94
C LYS A 8 -31.99 5.91 34.55
N ARG A 9 -31.21 6.99 34.35
CA ARG A 9 -30.50 7.21 33.11
C ARG A 9 -29.44 6.14 32.87
N ILE A 10 -28.64 5.81 33.85
CA ILE A 10 -27.65 4.73 33.73
C ILE A 10 -28.32 3.38 33.40
N ALA A 11 -29.43 3.06 34.06
CA ALA A 11 -30.16 1.84 33.76
C ALA A 11 -30.71 1.81 32.33
N PHE A 12 -31.22 2.95 31.84
CA PHE A 12 -31.66 3.09 30.45
C PHE A 12 -30.51 2.87 29.46
N PHE A 13 -29.38 3.55 29.64
CA PHE A 13 -28.20 3.38 28.77
C PHE A 13 -27.63 1.97 28.82
N ASN A 14 -27.66 1.31 29.98
CA ASN A 14 -27.24 -0.08 30.10
C ASN A 14 -28.19 -1.05 29.40
N LYS A 15 -29.51 -0.81 29.46
CA LYS A 15 -30.51 -1.65 28.79
C LYS A 15 -30.38 -1.59 27.27
N TYR A 16 -30.10 -0.41 26.72
CA TYR A 16 -29.99 -0.19 25.28
C TYR A 16 -28.53 -0.03 24.83
N SER A 17 -27.58 -0.52 25.61
CA SER A 17 -26.15 -0.25 25.40
C SER A 17 -25.64 -0.70 24.03
N LEU A 18 -26.13 -1.78 23.45
CA LEU A 18 -25.75 -2.23 22.11
C LEU A 18 -26.24 -1.28 21.02
N ILE A 19 -27.45 -0.72 21.14
CA ILE A 19 -28.00 0.25 20.19
C ILE A 19 -27.17 1.53 20.23
N PHE A 20 -26.92 2.08 21.42
CA PHE A 20 -26.06 3.24 21.59
C PHE A 20 -24.63 2.99 21.08
N HIS A 21 -24.15 1.76 21.25
CA HIS A 21 -22.82 1.39 20.79
C HIS A 21 -22.74 1.34 19.26
N PHE A 22 -23.79 0.84 18.60
CA PHE A 22 -23.87 0.86 17.14
C PHE A 22 -24.03 2.28 16.60
N ILE A 23 -24.85 3.13 17.22
CA ILE A 23 -24.97 4.56 16.87
C ILE A 23 -23.62 5.26 17.02
N LEU A 24 -22.88 4.97 18.10
CA LEU A 24 -21.53 5.50 18.29
C LEU A 24 -20.57 5.01 17.18
N ALA A 25 -20.66 3.75 16.80
CA ALA A 25 -19.85 3.20 15.71
C ALA A 25 -20.15 3.91 14.36
N CYS A 26 -21.43 4.13 14.05
CA CYS A 26 -21.80 4.93 12.87
C CYS A 26 -21.24 6.34 12.94
N PHE A 27 -21.34 7.00 14.09
CA PHE A 27 -20.80 8.36 14.27
C PHE A 27 -19.28 8.40 14.10
N ILE A 28 -18.55 7.44 14.68
CA ILE A 28 -17.09 7.32 14.53
C ILE A 28 -16.73 7.08 13.05
N THR A 29 -17.40 6.14 12.39
CA THR A 29 -17.18 5.84 10.97
C THR A 29 -17.39 7.07 10.10
N PHE A 30 -18.49 7.82 10.32
CA PHE A 30 -18.74 9.06 9.58
C PHE A 30 -17.65 10.10 9.82
N THR A 31 -17.23 10.27 11.08
CA THR A 31 -16.15 11.21 11.43
C THR A 31 -14.84 10.82 10.75
N VAL A 32 -14.51 9.52 10.76
CA VAL A 32 -13.32 8.99 10.08
C VAL A 32 -13.39 9.25 8.58
N GLU A 33 -14.54 9.03 7.94
CA GLU A 33 -14.72 9.30 6.50
C GLU A 33 -14.57 10.80 6.18
N VAL A 34 -15.12 11.70 7.01
CA VAL A 34 -14.96 13.16 6.82
C VAL A 34 -13.48 13.57 6.88
N ILE A 35 -12.77 13.07 7.89
CA ILE A 35 -11.34 13.38 8.07
C ILE A 35 -10.50 12.75 6.96
N SER A 36 -10.75 11.49 6.65
CA SER A 36 -10.03 10.72 5.63
C SER A 36 -10.18 11.31 4.23
N ARG A 37 -11.39 11.71 3.86
CA ARG A 37 -11.69 12.33 2.56
C ARG A 37 -11.36 13.83 2.51
N ARG A 38 -11.09 14.43 3.68
CA ARG A 38 -10.83 15.89 3.82
C ARG A 38 -11.97 16.77 3.28
N ASP A 39 -13.14 16.20 3.08
CA ASP A 39 -14.31 16.87 2.57
C ASP A 39 -15.60 16.30 3.16
N PHE A 40 -16.39 17.17 3.79
CA PHE A 40 -17.66 16.81 4.42
C PHE A 40 -18.69 16.30 3.40
N PHE A 41 -18.79 16.99 2.25
CA PHE A 41 -19.80 16.65 1.25
C PHE A 41 -19.48 15.32 0.55
N SER A 42 -18.20 15.03 0.31
CA SER A 42 -17.74 13.73 -0.18
C SER A 42 -18.08 12.59 0.79
N ALA A 43 -17.94 12.82 2.09
CA ALA A 43 -18.35 11.83 3.09
C ALA A 43 -19.88 11.61 3.11
N VAL A 44 -20.67 12.67 2.98
CA VAL A 44 -22.14 12.57 2.85
C VAL A 44 -22.53 11.82 1.57
N SER A 45 -21.88 12.13 0.45
CA SER A 45 -22.08 11.44 -0.83
C SER A 45 -21.76 9.95 -0.72
N PHE A 46 -20.68 9.59 -0.04
CA PHE A 46 -20.33 8.19 0.23
C PHE A 46 -21.43 7.47 1.01
N VAL A 47 -21.95 8.08 2.08
CA VAL A 47 -23.05 7.50 2.85
C VAL A 47 -24.30 7.30 1.99
N GLY A 48 -24.61 8.26 1.10
CA GLY A 48 -25.78 8.18 0.21
C GLY A 48 -25.64 7.14 -0.91
N ASN A 49 -24.51 7.15 -1.59
CA ASN A 49 -24.27 6.31 -2.78
C ASN A 49 -23.84 4.88 -2.43
N HIS A 50 -23.12 4.71 -1.31
CA HIS A 50 -22.54 3.45 -0.85
C HIS A 50 -23.03 3.08 0.57
N THR A 51 -24.33 3.24 0.84
CA THR A 51 -24.93 3.05 2.18
C THR A 51 -24.57 1.71 2.81
N TRP A 52 -24.59 0.62 2.05
CA TRP A 52 -24.30 -0.71 2.58
C TRP A 52 -22.80 -0.88 2.91
N ALA A 53 -21.91 -0.32 2.10
CA ALA A 53 -20.48 -0.28 2.42
C ALA A 53 -20.23 0.55 3.67
N TYR A 54 -20.86 1.71 3.81
CA TYR A 54 -20.79 2.53 5.04
C TYR A 54 -21.28 1.77 6.27
N LEU A 55 -22.42 1.08 6.20
CA LEU A 55 -22.93 0.26 7.31
C LEU A 55 -22.00 -0.90 7.65
N TYR A 56 -21.34 -1.47 6.65
CA TYR A 56 -20.34 -2.50 6.88
C TYR A 56 -19.09 -1.95 7.59
N ASN A 57 -18.60 -0.77 7.20
CA ASN A 57 -17.55 -0.05 7.93
C ASN A 57 -17.95 0.23 9.39
N ALA A 58 -19.16 0.69 9.61
CA ALA A 58 -19.71 0.91 10.96
C ALA A 58 -19.80 -0.40 11.76
N PHE A 59 -20.08 -1.52 11.10
CA PHE A 59 -20.09 -2.84 11.74
C PHE A 59 -18.68 -3.27 12.18
N ILE A 60 -17.63 -3.02 11.38
CA ILE A 60 -16.22 -3.27 11.77
C ILE A 60 -15.85 -2.45 13.01
N VAL A 61 -16.18 -1.15 13.01
CA VAL A 61 -15.96 -0.27 14.18
C VAL A 61 -16.75 -0.76 15.40
N PHE A 62 -18.02 -1.14 15.22
CA PHE A 62 -18.85 -1.72 16.29
C PHE A 62 -18.24 -2.98 16.85
N ALA A 63 -17.74 -3.89 16.01
CA ALA A 63 -17.11 -5.13 16.43
C ALA A 63 -15.83 -4.85 17.25
N SER A 64 -14.99 -3.92 16.80
CA SER A 64 -13.79 -3.49 17.54
C SER A 64 -14.14 -2.88 18.90
N LEU A 65 -15.16 -2.02 18.96
CA LEU A 65 -15.67 -1.44 20.19
C LEU A 65 -16.28 -2.48 21.14
N SER A 66 -16.78 -3.61 20.63
CA SER A 66 -17.39 -4.65 21.46
C SER A 66 -16.42 -5.28 22.46
N ILE A 67 -15.11 -5.18 22.19
CA ILE A 67 -14.04 -5.60 23.10
C ILE A 67 -14.19 -4.96 24.50
N VAL A 68 -14.76 -3.76 24.60
CA VAL A 68 -14.92 -3.06 25.88
C VAL A 68 -15.79 -3.82 26.89
N TYR A 69 -16.69 -4.69 26.41
CA TYR A 69 -17.54 -5.47 27.30
C TYR A 69 -16.80 -6.56 28.09
N LEU A 70 -15.58 -6.91 27.65
CA LEU A 70 -14.69 -7.84 28.37
C LEU A 70 -14.10 -7.23 29.64
N PHE A 71 -14.08 -5.89 29.76
CA PHE A 71 -13.35 -5.18 30.81
C PHE A 71 -14.24 -4.33 31.71
N LYS A 72 -13.75 -3.99 32.90
CA LYS A 72 -14.40 -3.02 33.81
C LYS A 72 -14.13 -1.57 33.36
N THR A 73 -13.03 -1.33 32.64
CA THR A 73 -12.59 -0.03 32.14
C THR A 73 -13.24 0.30 30.78
N ARG A 74 -14.56 0.11 30.68
CA ARG A 74 -15.31 0.25 29.41
C ARG A 74 -15.23 1.64 28.78
N ALA A 75 -15.32 2.68 29.62
CA ALA A 75 -15.26 4.06 29.14
C ALA A 75 -13.88 4.41 28.58
N GLN A 76 -12.83 4.00 29.28
CA GLN A 76 -11.45 4.21 28.90
C GLN A 76 -11.13 3.52 27.56
N LEU A 77 -11.52 2.25 27.44
CA LEU A 77 -11.31 1.48 26.19
C LEU A 77 -12.14 2.03 25.03
N ARG A 78 -13.35 2.55 25.26
CA ARG A 78 -14.09 3.23 24.20
C ARG A 78 -13.32 4.46 23.67
N VAL A 79 -12.81 5.28 24.57
CA VAL A 79 -12.01 6.47 24.18
C VAL A 79 -10.76 6.04 23.44
N LEU A 80 -10.07 5.00 23.92
CA LEU A 80 -8.87 4.48 23.25
C LEU A 80 -9.17 3.99 21.82
N ILE A 81 -10.19 3.13 21.66
CA ILE A 81 -10.54 2.55 20.34
C ILE A 81 -11.07 3.64 19.40
N THR A 82 -11.89 4.57 19.92
CA THR A 82 -12.35 5.74 19.14
C THR A 82 -11.18 6.59 18.70
N GLY A 83 -10.26 6.91 19.61
CA GLY A 83 -9.06 7.67 19.33
C GLY A 83 -8.17 6.99 18.30
N LEU A 84 -8.05 5.66 18.34
CA LEU A 84 -7.31 4.89 17.35
C LEU A 84 -7.90 5.03 15.95
N TRP A 85 -9.21 4.85 15.77
CA TRP A 85 -9.86 5.01 14.48
C TRP A 85 -9.76 6.44 13.93
N ILE A 86 -9.96 7.45 14.79
CA ILE A 86 -9.79 8.86 14.40
C ILE A 86 -8.34 9.14 14.02
N PHE A 87 -7.37 8.61 14.77
CA PHE A 87 -5.96 8.75 14.46
C PHE A 87 -5.61 8.14 13.10
N LEU A 88 -6.05 6.91 12.82
CA LEU A 88 -5.81 6.26 11.53
C LEU A 88 -6.45 7.04 10.37
N GLY A 89 -7.68 7.53 10.54
CA GLY A 89 -8.34 8.38 9.56
C GLY A 89 -7.61 9.72 9.34
N THR A 90 -7.07 10.31 10.41
CA THR A 90 -6.28 11.55 10.32
C THR A 90 -4.97 11.32 9.57
N VAL A 91 -4.26 10.24 9.88
CA VAL A 91 -3.05 9.85 9.15
C VAL A 91 -3.35 9.67 7.66
N ASN A 92 -4.45 8.98 7.32
CA ASN A 92 -4.87 8.85 5.93
C ASN A 92 -5.17 10.18 5.26
N GLY A 93 -5.89 11.09 5.94
CA GLY A 93 -6.18 12.42 5.42
C GLY A 93 -4.92 13.26 5.15
N ILE A 94 -3.91 13.16 6.03
CA ILE A 94 -2.60 13.82 5.84
C ILE A 94 -1.85 13.18 4.66
N ILE A 95 -1.82 11.86 4.58
CA ILE A 95 -1.16 11.15 3.49
C ILE A 95 -1.79 11.51 2.14
N LEU A 96 -3.11 11.54 2.05
CA LEU A 96 -3.83 11.92 0.83
C LEU A 96 -3.70 13.40 0.46
N SER A 97 -3.09 14.26 1.30
CA SER A 97 -2.69 15.61 0.89
C SER A 97 -1.40 15.63 0.08
N ASN A 98 -0.60 14.57 0.18
CA ASN A 98 0.73 14.50 -0.44
C ASN A 98 0.83 13.40 -1.52
N ARG A 99 -0.05 12.40 -1.49
CA ARG A 99 -0.07 11.33 -2.50
C ARG A 99 -1.50 10.83 -2.75
N VAL A 100 -1.73 10.16 -3.89
CA VAL A 100 -3.04 9.60 -4.25
C VAL A 100 -3.33 8.30 -3.49
N THR A 101 -2.31 7.50 -3.20
CA THR A 101 -2.46 6.18 -2.54
C THR A 101 -2.81 6.35 -1.06
N PRO A 102 -3.92 5.77 -0.58
CA PRO A 102 -4.34 5.88 0.81
C PRO A 102 -3.43 5.11 1.77
N PHE A 103 -3.57 5.42 3.07
CA PHE A 103 -2.85 4.78 4.15
C PHE A 103 -3.25 3.31 4.30
N SER A 104 -2.28 2.41 4.28
CA SER A 104 -2.44 0.97 4.47
C SER A 104 -1.54 0.44 5.58
N TYR A 105 -1.76 -0.82 5.99
CA TYR A 105 -0.89 -1.48 6.98
C TYR A 105 0.56 -1.56 6.49
N THR A 106 0.78 -1.69 5.20
CA THR A 106 2.12 -1.81 4.62
C THR A 106 2.95 -0.53 4.81
N ASP A 107 2.31 0.64 4.93
CA ASP A 107 3.01 1.89 5.24
C ASP A 107 3.79 1.82 6.57
N PHE A 108 3.33 1.01 7.54
CA PHE A 108 4.12 0.77 8.75
C PHE A 108 5.43 0.02 8.47
N LYS A 109 5.47 -0.84 7.45
CA LYS A 109 6.67 -1.54 7.01
C LYS A 109 7.62 -0.60 6.26
N MET A 110 7.08 0.51 5.70
CA MET A 110 7.84 1.54 4.98
C MET A 110 8.42 2.62 5.90
N LEU A 111 8.03 2.68 7.18
CA LEU A 111 8.55 3.69 8.12
C LEU A 111 10.09 3.78 8.18
N PRO A 112 10.86 2.68 8.15
CA PRO A 112 12.33 2.78 8.11
C PRO A 112 12.86 3.51 6.87
N ASP A 113 12.20 3.33 5.71
CA ASP A 113 12.60 4.00 4.48
C ASP A 113 12.28 5.49 4.53
N LEU A 114 11.14 5.85 5.12
CA LEU A 114 10.77 7.26 5.32
C LEU A 114 11.85 7.99 6.16
N PHE A 115 12.37 7.36 7.21
CA PHE A 115 13.46 7.94 8.00
C PHE A 115 14.82 7.92 7.30
N ALA A 116 15.00 7.08 6.28
CA ALA A 116 16.22 7.00 5.49
C ALA A 116 16.21 7.99 4.29
N MET A 117 15.08 8.56 3.94
CA MET A 117 14.96 9.55 2.87
C MET A 117 15.72 10.83 3.24
N GLN A 118 16.54 11.33 2.30
CA GLN A 118 17.30 12.57 2.50
C GLN A 118 16.41 13.82 2.48
N ASN A 119 15.23 13.71 1.92
CA ASN A 119 14.26 14.81 1.79
C ASN A 119 13.02 14.50 2.64
N THR A 120 12.97 15.03 3.85
CA THR A 120 11.89 14.80 4.83
C THR A 120 11.03 16.04 5.03
N ASN A 121 10.77 16.79 3.98
CA ASN A 121 9.99 18.03 4.04
C ASN A 121 8.45 17.80 4.14
N TYR A 122 8.02 16.61 4.55
CA TYR A 122 6.60 16.32 4.79
C TYR A 122 5.97 17.16 5.90
N PHE A 123 6.77 17.64 6.84
CA PHE A 123 6.34 18.50 7.94
C PHE A 123 7.37 19.58 8.20
N THR A 124 6.90 20.79 8.37
CA THR A 124 7.72 21.83 8.99
C THR A 124 8.02 21.45 10.45
N ALA A 125 9.10 21.98 11.02
CA ALA A 125 9.44 21.74 12.42
C ALA A 125 8.31 22.17 13.39
N GLU A 126 7.54 23.18 13.01
CA GLU A 126 6.38 23.66 13.76
C GLU A 126 5.22 22.66 13.71
N GLU A 127 4.88 22.15 12.54
CA GLU A 127 3.84 21.12 12.36
C GLU A 127 4.18 19.84 13.09
N ALA A 128 5.43 19.35 12.96
CA ALA A 128 5.92 18.18 13.70
C ALA A 128 5.79 18.39 15.22
N THR A 129 6.13 19.58 15.72
CA THR A 129 6.02 19.92 17.14
C THR A 129 4.56 19.90 17.60
N VAL A 130 3.64 20.46 16.81
CA VAL A 130 2.20 20.44 17.10
C VAL A 130 1.66 19.00 17.14
N VAL A 131 1.99 18.18 16.15
CA VAL A 131 1.58 16.77 16.12
C VAL A 131 2.08 16.00 17.34
N VAL A 132 3.35 16.15 17.69
CA VAL A 132 3.95 15.51 18.89
C VAL A 132 3.25 16.00 20.16
N ALA A 133 2.98 17.29 20.30
CA ALA A 133 2.29 17.85 21.47
C ALA A 133 0.85 17.33 21.60
N VAL A 134 0.10 17.23 20.50
CA VAL A 134 -1.26 16.68 20.49
C VAL A 134 -1.25 15.20 20.88
N VAL A 135 -0.37 14.39 20.28
CA VAL A 135 -0.25 12.96 20.59
C VAL A 135 0.17 12.75 22.05
N ALA A 136 1.16 13.49 22.53
CA ALA A 136 1.61 13.41 23.94
C ALA A 136 0.47 13.80 24.90
N SER A 137 -0.25 14.89 24.61
CA SER A 137 -1.40 15.32 25.41
C SER A 137 -2.50 14.27 25.47
N PHE A 138 -2.80 13.62 24.35
CA PHE A 138 -3.78 12.54 24.27
C PHE A 138 -3.32 11.31 25.07
N ILE A 139 -2.05 10.94 24.98
CA ILE A 139 -1.48 9.83 25.79
C ILE A 139 -1.57 10.15 27.29
N ILE A 140 -1.18 11.36 27.70
CA ILE A 140 -1.28 11.80 29.11
C ILE A 140 -2.74 11.74 29.58
N PHE A 141 -3.67 12.25 28.76
CA PHE A 141 -5.11 12.19 29.06
C PHE A 141 -5.58 10.72 29.23
N LEU A 142 -5.21 9.83 28.31
CA LEU A 142 -5.55 8.42 28.41
C LEU A 142 -5.02 7.79 29.70
N VAL A 143 -3.75 7.98 30.01
CA VAL A 143 -3.12 7.44 31.24
C VAL A 143 -3.89 7.93 32.47
N LEU A 144 -4.15 9.22 32.59
CA LEU A 144 -4.91 9.79 33.71
C LEU A 144 -6.34 9.24 33.75
N PHE A 145 -6.97 9.05 32.59
CA PHE A 145 -8.32 8.51 32.48
C PHE A 145 -8.38 7.03 32.84
N PHE A 146 -7.35 6.24 32.53
CA PHE A 146 -7.25 4.84 32.97
C PHE A 146 -7.07 4.73 34.49
N ILE A 147 -6.32 5.65 35.11
CA ILE A 147 -6.08 5.66 36.57
C ILE A 147 -7.33 6.16 37.31
N LYS A 148 -7.90 7.29 36.91
CA LYS A 148 -8.94 8.01 37.68
C LYS A 148 -10.36 7.87 37.10
N GLY A 149 -10.50 7.32 35.91
CA GLY A 149 -11.79 7.23 35.21
C GLY A 149 -12.78 6.22 35.82
N PRO A 150 -14.05 6.35 35.49
CA PRO A 150 -15.12 5.52 36.06
C PRO A 150 -14.96 4.05 35.64
N LYS A 151 -15.16 3.13 36.58
CA LYS A 151 -15.16 1.68 36.33
C LYS A 151 -16.58 1.16 36.34
N TYR A 152 -16.87 0.24 35.43
CA TYR A 152 -18.18 -0.43 35.39
C TYR A 152 -18.42 -1.27 36.60
N GLN A 153 -19.53 -1.02 37.31
CA GLN A 153 -19.90 -1.71 38.58
C GLN A 153 -21.01 -2.76 38.41
N GLY A 154 -21.55 -2.94 37.19
CA GLY A 154 -22.59 -3.91 36.94
C GLY A 154 -22.11 -5.37 36.98
N LYS A 155 -23.05 -6.32 37.08
CA LYS A 155 -22.75 -7.74 36.97
C LYS A 155 -22.11 -8.08 35.64
N ARG A 156 -21.03 -8.84 35.64
CA ARG A 156 -20.36 -9.38 34.48
C ARG A 156 -20.96 -10.73 34.11
N HIS A 157 -21.39 -10.91 32.89
CA HIS A 157 -21.61 -12.24 32.34
C HIS A 157 -20.23 -12.85 32.02
N VAL A 158 -19.66 -13.59 33.00
CA VAL A 158 -18.26 -14.01 32.99
C VAL A 158 -17.93 -14.99 31.86
N VAL A 159 -18.91 -15.68 31.30
CA VAL A 159 -18.70 -16.69 30.24
C VAL A 159 -19.39 -16.29 28.95
N LEU A 160 -20.63 -15.83 28.98
CA LEU A 160 -21.44 -15.62 27.77
C LEU A 160 -20.96 -14.41 26.94
N SER A 161 -20.58 -13.29 27.60
CA SER A 161 -20.15 -12.11 26.86
C SER A 161 -18.77 -12.26 26.20
N PRO A 162 -17.74 -12.85 26.85
CA PRO A 162 -16.48 -13.15 26.15
C PRO A 162 -16.68 -14.11 24.97
N LEU A 163 -17.45 -15.16 25.14
CA LEU A 163 -17.72 -16.14 24.08
C LEU A 163 -18.43 -15.48 22.89
N ALA A 164 -19.45 -14.65 23.14
CA ALA A 164 -20.17 -13.92 22.09
C ALA A 164 -19.26 -12.93 21.34
N ILE A 165 -18.35 -12.26 22.04
CA ILE A 165 -17.41 -11.31 21.41
C ILE A 165 -16.37 -12.05 20.58
N VAL A 166 -15.80 -13.13 21.09
CA VAL A 166 -14.88 -13.97 20.35
C VAL A 166 -15.58 -14.55 19.12
N ALA A 167 -16.82 -15.05 19.25
CA ALA A 167 -17.60 -15.52 18.11
C ALA A 167 -17.87 -14.42 17.09
N LEU A 168 -18.17 -13.18 17.52
CA LEU A 168 -18.35 -12.05 16.62
C LEU A 168 -17.06 -11.72 15.88
N LEU A 169 -15.92 -11.66 16.56
CA LEU A 169 -14.65 -11.26 15.97
C LEU A 169 -14.05 -12.35 15.07
N VAL A 170 -14.13 -13.63 15.49
CA VAL A 170 -13.46 -14.74 14.81
C VAL A 170 -14.34 -15.38 13.73
N VAL A 171 -15.64 -15.40 13.93
CA VAL A 171 -16.61 -16.08 13.05
C VAL A 171 -17.50 -15.06 12.34
N GLY A 172 -18.05 -14.10 13.08
CA GLY A 172 -19.02 -13.14 12.57
C GLY A 172 -18.43 -12.19 11.54
N ILE A 173 -17.22 -11.65 11.78
CA ILE A 173 -16.56 -10.76 10.79
C ILE A 173 -16.23 -11.53 9.51
N PRO A 174 -15.52 -12.67 9.51
CA PRO A 174 -15.23 -13.41 8.28
C PRO A 174 -16.51 -13.79 7.49
N ILE A 175 -17.53 -14.33 8.15
CA ILE A 175 -18.78 -14.71 7.46
C ILE A 175 -19.49 -13.50 6.86
N THR A 176 -19.59 -12.40 7.60
CA THR A 176 -20.24 -11.18 7.09
C THR A 176 -19.41 -10.51 5.98
N THR A 177 -18.08 -10.59 6.06
CA THR A 177 -17.19 -10.13 4.98
C THR A 177 -17.44 -10.93 3.71
N GLN A 178 -17.42 -12.26 3.79
CA GLN A 178 -17.69 -13.12 2.65
C GLN A 178 -19.09 -12.88 2.06
N ALA A 179 -20.11 -12.74 2.90
CA ALA A 179 -21.47 -12.43 2.45
C ALA A 179 -21.54 -11.05 1.77
N ALA A 180 -20.85 -10.04 2.29
CA ALA A 180 -20.82 -8.71 1.71
C ALA A 180 -20.07 -8.69 0.36
N GLN A 181 -18.98 -9.48 0.24
CA GLN A 181 -18.23 -9.65 -1.01
C GLN A 181 -19.05 -10.40 -2.06
N SER A 182 -19.69 -11.52 -1.70
CA SER A 182 -20.55 -12.27 -2.64
C SER A 182 -21.79 -11.50 -3.10
N SER A 183 -22.21 -10.50 -2.32
CA SER A 183 -23.33 -9.60 -2.66
C SER A 183 -22.87 -8.31 -3.37
N ASN A 184 -21.59 -8.19 -3.73
CA ASN A 184 -20.99 -7.00 -4.35
C ASN A 184 -21.15 -5.70 -3.53
N ILE A 185 -21.34 -5.81 -2.21
CA ILE A 185 -21.39 -4.64 -1.30
C ILE A 185 -19.99 -4.07 -1.09
N ILE A 186 -19.00 -4.96 -1.03
CA ILE A 186 -17.57 -4.64 -0.91
C ILE A 186 -16.78 -5.55 -1.86
N ALA A 187 -15.65 -5.08 -2.37
CA ALA A 187 -14.77 -5.90 -3.21
C ALA A 187 -13.78 -6.70 -2.34
N SER A 188 -13.40 -7.89 -2.81
CA SER A 188 -12.32 -8.69 -2.23
C SER A 188 -10.93 -8.20 -2.61
N TYR A 189 -10.82 -7.57 -3.77
CA TYR A 189 -9.59 -7.01 -4.35
C TYR A 189 -9.84 -5.61 -4.89
N PHE A 190 -8.89 -4.72 -4.73
CA PHE A 190 -8.92 -3.36 -5.29
C PHE A 190 -7.93 -3.27 -6.44
N ALA A 191 -8.42 -3.29 -7.68
CA ALA A 191 -7.58 -3.07 -8.86
C ALA A 191 -6.85 -1.72 -8.81
N ASN A 192 -7.53 -0.71 -8.25
CA ASN A 192 -6.96 0.58 -7.87
C ASN A 192 -7.26 0.82 -6.38
N ILE A 193 -6.23 0.87 -5.56
CA ILE A 193 -6.39 0.99 -4.10
C ILE A 193 -7.06 2.31 -3.69
N ALA A 194 -6.75 3.42 -4.39
CA ALA A 194 -7.37 4.72 -4.11
C ALA A 194 -8.87 4.70 -4.40
N GLN A 195 -9.26 4.11 -5.54
CA GLN A 195 -10.65 3.92 -5.89
C GLN A 195 -11.36 2.97 -4.92
N GLY A 196 -10.70 1.87 -4.53
CA GLY A 196 -11.25 0.92 -3.57
C GLY A 196 -11.58 1.55 -2.21
N TYR A 197 -10.69 2.42 -1.69
CA TYR A 197 -10.97 3.18 -0.47
C TYR A 197 -12.06 4.23 -0.66
N SER A 198 -12.14 4.83 -1.85
CA SER A 198 -13.20 5.76 -2.19
C SER A 198 -14.58 5.08 -2.20
N ASP A 199 -14.69 3.91 -2.82
CA ASP A 199 -15.97 3.22 -3.05
C ASP A 199 -16.42 2.43 -1.81
N TYR A 200 -15.47 1.85 -1.06
CA TYR A 200 -15.79 0.93 0.05
C TYR A 200 -15.48 1.51 1.44
N GLY A 201 -14.88 2.68 1.53
CA GLY A 201 -14.58 3.39 2.77
C GLY A 201 -13.23 3.02 3.40
N PHE A 202 -12.71 3.97 4.19
CA PHE A 202 -11.39 3.86 4.82
C PHE A 202 -11.30 2.70 5.82
N VAL A 203 -12.31 2.52 6.68
CA VAL A 203 -12.27 1.48 7.73
C VAL A 203 -12.14 0.09 7.11
N TYR A 204 -12.91 -0.20 6.06
CA TYR A 204 -12.81 -1.48 5.35
C TYR A 204 -11.49 -1.59 4.61
N GLY A 205 -11.12 -0.60 3.81
CA GLY A 205 -9.87 -0.59 3.04
C GLY A 205 -8.64 -0.80 3.93
N PHE A 206 -8.54 -0.08 5.05
CA PHE A 206 -7.47 -0.28 6.01
C PHE A 206 -7.53 -1.66 6.67
N SER A 207 -8.71 -2.13 7.06
CA SER A 207 -8.85 -3.45 7.69
C SER A 207 -8.43 -4.59 6.75
N THR A 208 -8.74 -4.50 5.46
CA THR A 208 -8.29 -5.50 4.47
C THR A 208 -6.78 -5.50 4.29
N SER A 209 -6.13 -4.33 4.37
CA SER A 209 -4.67 -4.25 4.31
C SER A 209 -3.97 -4.90 5.52
N VAL A 210 -4.67 -5.01 6.67
CA VAL A 210 -4.15 -5.68 7.87
C VAL A 210 -4.31 -7.19 7.81
N VAL A 211 -5.46 -7.67 7.29
CA VAL A 211 -5.81 -9.10 7.33
C VAL A 211 -5.71 -9.80 5.97
N GLY A 212 -5.70 -9.03 4.89
CA GLY A 212 -5.61 -9.56 3.53
C GLY A 212 -4.26 -10.22 3.28
N ARG A 213 -4.29 -11.49 2.86
CA ARG A 213 -3.09 -12.28 2.58
C ARG A 213 -2.89 -12.54 1.09
N GLY A 214 -3.74 -11.95 0.25
CA GLY A 214 -3.78 -12.25 -1.17
C GLY A 214 -4.53 -13.56 -1.48
N MET A 215 -4.09 -14.25 -2.50
CA MET A 215 -4.69 -15.50 -2.95
C MET A 215 -4.42 -16.61 -1.91
N ASP A 216 -5.45 -17.39 -1.60
CA ASP A 216 -5.32 -18.57 -0.77
C ASP A 216 -4.60 -19.69 -1.55
N LYS A 217 -3.88 -20.52 -0.81
CA LYS A 217 -3.26 -21.72 -1.39
C LYS A 217 -4.35 -22.63 -1.95
N PRO A 218 -4.28 -23.04 -3.24
CA PRO A 218 -5.25 -23.98 -3.81
C PRO A 218 -5.30 -25.31 -3.03
N ASP A 219 -6.48 -25.91 -2.94
CA ASP A 219 -6.69 -27.16 -2.20
C ASP A 219 -5.88 -28.34 -2.78
N ASP A 220 -5.66 -28.34 -4.10
CA ASP A 220 -4.90 -29.35 -4.86
C ASP A 220 -3.43 -28.99 -5.04
N TYR A 221 -2.90 -28.00 -4.33
CA TYR A 221 -1.51 -27.60 -4.40
C TYR A 221 -0.60 -28.71 -3.85
N SER A 222 -0.03 -29.47 -4.76
CA SER A 222 0.87 -30.58 -4.49
C SER A 222 2.03 -30.57 -5.49
N LYS A 223 3.09 -31.34 -5.18
CA LYS A 223 4.20 -31.48 -6.11
C LYS A 223 3.73 -32.12 -7.43
N GLU A 224 2.86 -33.11 -7.34
CA GLU A 224 2.29 -33.81 -8.49
C GLU A 224 1.52 -32.87 -9.42
N THR A 225 0.77 -31.93 -8.84
CA THR A 225 0.03 -30.90 -9.62
C THR A 225 0.99 -29.94 -10.31
N ILE A 226 2.05 -29.51 -9.64
CA ILE A 226 3.07 -28.64 -10.22
C ILE A 226 3.83 -29.35 -11.34
N ASP A 227 4.31 -30.58 -11.11
CA ASP A 227 5.01 -31.38 -12.13
C ASP A 227 4.13 -31.61 -13.37
N ALA A 228 2.81 -31.78 -13.19
CA ALA A 228 1.85 -31.90 -14.30
C ALA A 228 1.72 -30.58 -15.09
N ILE A 229 1.69 -29.42 -14.40
CA ILE A 229 1.68 -28.10 -15.05
C ILE A 229 2.96 -27.86 -15.83
N GLU A 230 4.13 -28.16 -15.26
CA GLU A 230 5.41 -28.05 -15.95
C GLU A 230 5.45 -28.90 -17.22
N THR A 231 4.96 -30.14 -17.14
CA THR A 231 4.87 -31.04 -18.31
C THR A 231 3.96 -30.45 -19.41
N LEU A 232 2.84 -29.81 -19.03
CA LEU A 232 1.94 -29.17 -19.99
C LEU A 232 2.61 -27.96 -20.65
N VAL A 233 3.29 -27.13 -19.86
CA VAL A 233 4.01 -25.95 -20.36
C VAL A 233 5.12 -26.37 -21.32
N ASP A 234 5.93 -27.36 -20.96
CA ASP A 234 7.02 -27.86 -21.79
C ASP A 234 6.51 -28.50 -23.10
N SER A 235 5.36 -29.18 -23.05
CA SER A 235 4.74 -29.74 -24.25
C SER A 235 4.12 -28.69 -25.18
N SER A 236 3.85 -27.49 -24.67
CA SER A 236 3.31 -26.36 -25.43
C SER A 236 4.37 -25.42 -26.00
N LYS A 237 5.64 -25.59 -25.60
CA LYS A 237 6.77 -24.82 -26.15
C LYS A 237 6.94 -25.20 -27.62
N GLU A 238 6.60 -24.29 -28.54
CA GLU A 238 7.04 -24.40 -29.92
C GLU A 238 8.58 -24.28 -29.96
N GLU A 239 9.26 -25.19 -30.62
CA GLU A 239 10.70 -25.05 -30.94
C GLU A 239 10.89 -23.80 -31.78
N THR A 240 11.05 -22.64 -31.14
CA THR A 240 11.51 -21.45 -31.82
C THR A 240 12.97 -21.70 -32.21
N THR A 241 13.22 -22.02 -33.47
CA THR A 241 14.56 -22.03 -34.04
C THR A 241 15.09 -20.59 -33.95
N VAL A 242 15.82 -20.29 -32.87
CA VAL A 242 16.53 -19.03 -32.73
C VAL A 242 17.58 -19.02 -33.83
N SER A 243 17.43 -18.08 -34.78
CA SER A 243 18.44 -17.86 -35.81
C SER A 243 19.76 -17.52 -35.13
N ALA A 244 20.82 -18.24 -35.46
CA ALA A 244 22.16 -18.03 -34.89
C ALA A 244 22.76 -16.68 -35.35
N GLY A 245 22.18 -15.57 -34.90
CA GLY A 245 22.67 -14.22 -35.02
C GLY A 245 23.13 -13.68 -33.68
N LYS A 246 23.93 -12.63 -33.65
CA LYS A 246 24.26 -11.92 -32.41
C LYS A 246 22.97 -11.33 -31.84
N GLU A 247 22.58 -11.78 -30.66
CA GLU A 247 21.39 -11.29 -29.99
C GLU A 247 21.55 -9.81 -29.62
N PRO A 248 20.52 -8.95 -29.75
CA PRO A 248 20.63 -7.53 -29.46
C PRO A 248 20.71 -7.28 -27.95
N ASN A 249 21.38 -6.22 -27.55
CA ASN A 249 21.24 -5.67 -26.20
C ASN A 249 19.81 -5.18 -25.99
N ILE A 250 19.26 -5.40 -24.79
CA ILE A 250 17.93 -4.97 -24.39
C ILE A 250 18.07 -3.93 -23.29
N ILE A 251 17.60 -2.71 -23.54
CA ILE A 251 17.59 -1.64 -22.54
C ILE A 251 16.13 -1.30 -22.24
N CYS A 252 15.73 -1.56 -21.00
CA CYS A 252 14.41 -1.22 -20.48
C CYS A 252 14.54 -0.02 -19.54
N ILE A 253 13.88 1.08 -19.83
CA ILE A 253 13.97 2.31 -19.04
C ILE A 253 12.63 2.61 -18.40
N LEU A 254 12.58 2.60 -17.06
CA LEU A 254 11.46 3.11 -16.29
C LEU A 254 11.66 4.61 -16.03
N LEU A 255 10.85 5.43 -16.69
CA LEU A 255 10.80 6.87 -16.47
C LEU A 255 9.89 7.16 -15.27
N GLU A 256 10.44 7.12 -14.06
CA GLU A 256 9.66 7.31 -12.83
C GLU A 256 9.09 8.73 -12.75
N SER A 257 7.79 8.85 -12.43
CA SER A 257 7.06 10.12 -12.33
C SER A 257 7.08 10.98 -13.62
N PHE A 258 7.45 10.41 -14.77
CA PHE A 258 7.38 11.07 -16.05
C PHE A 258 5.92 11.20 -16.50
N ILE A 259 5.55 12.37 -16.99
CA ILE A 259 4.23 12.67 -17.56
C ILE A 259 4.40 13.50 -18.82
N ASP A 260 3.58 13.23 -19.83
CA ASP A 260 3.49 14.13 -20.98
C ASP A 260 2.70 15.39 -20.58
N PRO A 261 3.31 16.59 -20.67
CA PRO A 261 2.62 17.84 -20.38
C PRO A 261 1.40 18.10 -21.28
N TYR A 262 1.32 17.52 -22.47
CA TYR A 262 0.16 17.67 -23.35
C TYR A 262 -1.07 16.90 -22.89
N ASP A 263 -0.90 15.88 -22.05
CA ASP A 263 -2.00 15.17 -21.39
C ASP A 263 -2.65 15.98 -20.23
N VAL A 264 -2.03 17.10 -19.84
CA VAL A 264 -2.50 17.95 -18.75
C VAL A 264 -3.38 19.06 -19.29
N ASN A 265 -4.69 18.90 -19.21
CA ASN A 265 -5.72 19.73 -19.85
C ASN A 265 -5.65 21.25 -19.57
N PHE A 266 -5.04 21.67 -18.46
CA PHE A 266 -4.93 23.08 -18.09
C PHE A 266 -3.58 23.71 -18.48
N LEU A 267 -2.64 22.93 -19.01
CA LEU A 267 -1.35 23.43 -19.50
C LEU A 267 -1.48 23.88 -20.97
N GLN A 268 -0.85 24.99 -21.28
CA GLN A 268 -0.64 25.49 -22.63
C GLN A 268 0.85 25.71 -22.84
N MET A 269 1.44 24.94 -23.72
CA MET A 269 2.85 24.99 -24.01
C MET A 269 3.12 25.85 -25.26
N SER A 270 4.15 26.72 -25.22
CA SER A 270 4.55 27.52 -26.34
C SER A 270 5.41 26.76 -27.38
N GLU A 271 6.02 25.68 -26.92
CA GLU A 271 6.84 24.77 -27.72
C GLU A 271 6.74 23.36 -27.13
N ASP A 272 7.16 22.36 -27.89
CA ASP A 272 7.19 20.98 -27.45
C ASP A 272 8.24 20.78 -26.33
N PRO A 273 7.85 20.44 -25.10
CA PRO A 273 8.76 20.28 -23.97
C PRO A 273 9.57 19.00 -24.01
N ILE A 274 9.09 17.96 -24.74
CA ILE A 274 9.67 16.60 -24.79
C ILE A 274 9.78 16.08 -26.23
N PRO A 275 10.42 16.83 -27.17
CA PRO A 275 10.37 16.54 -28.60
C PRO A 275 10.95 15.17 -28.95
N THR A 276 11.95 14.69 -28.21
CA THR A 276 12.52 13.36 -28.43
C THR A 276 11.52 12.25 -28.11
N PHE A 277 10.78 12.38 -27.03
CA PHE A 277 9.77 11.40 -26.64
C PHE A 277 8.64 11.35 -27.67
N HIS A 278 8.10 12.49 -28.09
CA HIS A 278 7.08 12.56 -29.13
C HIS A 278 7.57 12.02 -30.48
N SER A 279 8.85 12.24 -30.81
CA SER A 279 9.44 11.65 -32.03
C SER A 279 9.51 10.12 -31.95
N LEU A 280 9.81 9.55 -30.76
CA LEU A 280 9.80 8.11 -30.55
C LEU A 280 8.38 7.53 -30.67
N GLU A 281 7.37 8.18 -30.08
CA GLU A 281 5.97 7.76 -30.20
C GLU A 281 5.47 7.74 -31.64
N GLN A 282 5.90 8.71 -32.47
CA GLN A 282 5.51 8.80 -33.87
C GLN A 282 6.17 7.73 -34.76
N ASN A 283 7.37 7.29 -34.42
CA ASN A 283 8.20 6.47 -35.30
C ASN A 283 8.34 5.01 -34.86
N PHE A 284 7.97 4.69 -33.64
CA PHE A 284 8.10 3.34 -33.05
C PHE A 284 6.77 2.87 -32.44
N THR A 285 6.74 1.60 -32.07
CA THR A 285 5.56 1.02 -31.40
C THR A 285 5.34 1.68 -30.05
N THR A 286 4.12 2.16 -29.81
CA THR A 286 3.72 2.83 -28.57
C THR A 286 2.38 2.29 -28.08
N GLY A 287 2.05 2.50 -26.80
CA GLY A 287 0.79 2.10 -26.21
C GLY A 287 0.74 2.43 -24.72
N TYR A 288 -0.36 2.06 -24.08
CA TYR A 288 -0.58 2.25 -22.63
C TYR A 288 -0.47 0.94 -21.90
N LEU A 289 0.23 0.93 -20.77
CA LEU A 289 0.30 -0.18 -19.83
C LEU A 289 -0.52 0.15 -18.59
N THR A 290 -1.46 -0.73 -18.24
CA THR A 290 -2.17 -0.61 -16.96
C THR A 290 -1.25 -1.04 -15.83
N VAL A 291 -1.05 -0.15 -14.87
CA VAL A 291 -0.15 -0.36 -13.72
C VAL A 291 -0.91 -0.46 -12.41
N PRO A 292 -0.40 -1.19 -11.39
CA PRO A 292 -1.12 -1.47 -10.15
C PRO A 292 -1.18 -0.29 -9.18
N VAL A 293 -0.40 0.77 -9.41
CA VAL A 293 -0.24 1.88 -8.46
C VAL A 293 -0.30 3.25 -9.15
N VAL A 294 -0.74 4.26 -8.39
CA VAL A 294 -0.80 5.66 -8.82
C VAL A 294 -0.23 6.55 -7.70
N GLY A 295 0.73 7.39 -8.05
CA GLY A 295 1.28 8.42 -7.16
C GLY A 295 2.21 7.93 -6.04
N ALA A 296 2.39 6.63 -5.87
CA ALA A 296 3.37 6.01 -4.97
C ALA A 296 3.46 4.51 -5.25
N GLY A 297 4.54 3.85 -4.79
CA GLY A 297 4.66 2.41 -4.87
C GLY A 297 5.21 1.89 -6.19
N THR A 298 6.07 2.62 -6.87
CA THR A 298 6.73 2.25 -8.14
C THR A 298 7.29 0.82 -8.13
N ALA A 299 7.80 0.35 -6.98
CA ALA A 299 8.29 -1.02 -6.80
C ALA A 299 7.25 -2.10 -7.14
N ASN A 300 5.94 -1.82 -7.02
CA ASN A 300 4.90 -2.77 -7.40
C ASN A 300 4.74 -2.85 -8.93
N THR A 301 4.88 -1.73 -9.64
CA THR A 301 4.94 -1.72 -11.11
C THR A 301 6.21 -2.41 -11.60
N GLU A 302 7.36 -2.14 -10.99
CA GLU A 302 8.62 -2.83 -11.29
C GLU A 302 8.45 -4.36 -11.11
N PHE A 303 7.82 -4.78 -10.02
CA PHE A 303 7.57 -6.20 -9.75
C PHE A 303 6.71 -6.85 -10.83
N GLU A 304 5.58 -6.25 -11.20
CA GLU A 304 4.70 -6.80 -12.26
C GLU A 304 5.41 -6.87 -13.62
N VAL A 305 6.16 -5.82 -13.99
CA VAL A 305 6.88 -5.79 -15.27
C VAL A 305 7.99 -6.81 -15.32
N LEU A 306 8.74 -6.98 -14.23
CA LEU A 306 9.91 -7.86 -14.21
C LEU A 306 9.54 -9.34 -14.02
N THR A 307 8.45 -9.64 -13.30
CA THR A 307 8.08 -11.03 -12.97
C THR A 307 6.87 -11.55 -13.75
N GLY A 308 6.09 -10.67 -14.37
CA GLY A 308 4.80 -11.01 -14.98
C GLY A 308 3.70 -11.37 -13.96
N MET A 309 3.96 -11.26 -12.67
CA MET A 309 3.01 -11.59 -11.61
C MET A 309 2.14 -10.37 -11.27
N SER A 310 0.83 -10.48 -11.44
CA SER A 310 -0.09 -9.39 -11.10
C SER A 310 -0.23 -9.19 -9.60
N MET A 311 -0.23 -7.93 -9.16
CA MET A 311 -0.50 -7.53 -7.77
C MET A 311 -1.89 -7.96 -7.26
N GLN A 312 -2.82 -8.34 -8.15
CA GLN A 312 -4.13 -8.88 -7.75
C GLN A 312 -4.05 -10.16 -6.90
N TYR A 313 -2.95 -10.90 -6.99
CA TYR A 313 -2.72 -12.14 -6.23
C TYR A 313 -2.16 -11.90 -4.85
N PHE A 314 -1.85 -10.65 -4.50
CA PHE A 314 -1.29 -10.25 -3.21
C PHE A 314 -2.32 -9.49 -2.37
N GLY A 315 -2.05 -9.32 -1.09
CA GLY A 315 -2.95 -8.58 -0.18
C GLY A 315 -3.03 -7.09 -0.53
N THR A 316 -4.12 -6.46 -0.12
CA THR A 316 -4.35 -5.03 -0.36
C THR A 316 -3.21 -4.18 0.21
N GLY A 317 -2.58 -3.38 -0.63
CA GLY A 317 -1.45 -2.51 -0.25
C GLY A 317 -0.13 -3.27 -0.03
N GLU A 318 0.01 -4.49 -0.53
CA GLU A 318 1.23 -5.28 -0.40
C GLU A 318 2.38 -4.69 -1.23
N TYR A 319 3.60 -4.88 -0.74
CA TYR A 319 4.85 -4.53 -1.42
C TYR A 319 5.76 -5.77 -1.47
N PRO A 320 5.74 -6.57 -2.55
CA PRO A 320 6.51 -7.82 -2.64
C PRO A 320 8.00 -7.64 -2.34
N TYR A 321 8.59 -6.53 -2.75
CA TYR A 321 9.99 -6.19 -2.44
C TYR A 321 10.29 -6.12 -0.94
N LYS A 322 9.30 -5.71 -0.12
CA LYS A 322 9.44 -5.56 1.33
C LYS A 322 8.99 -6.77 2.13
N THR A 323 8.15 -7.57 1.56
CA THR A 323 7.47 -8.65 2.28
C THR A 323 7.92 -10.02 1.81
N ILE A 324 7.81 -10.33 0.53
CA ILE A 324 8.13 -11.63 -0.03
C ILE A 324 9.63 -11.73 -0.32
N LEU A 325 10.17 -10.82 -1.12
CA LEU A 325 11.57 -10.87 -1.55
C LEU A 325 12.56 -10.50 -0.43
N LYS A 326 12.08 -9.92 0.67
CA LYS A 326 12.92 -9.67 1.85
C LYS A 326 13.07 -10.90 2.76
N GLN A 327 12.20 -11.90 2.65
CA GLN A 327 12.23 -13.08 3.51
C GLN A 327 13.45 -13.96 3.19
N SER A 328 14.09 -14.50 4.23
CA SER A 328 15.27 -15.35 4.10
C SER A 328 14.98 -16.70 3.46
N ASP A 329 13.74 -17.15 3.55
CA ASP A 329 13.25 -18.42 3.00
C ASP A 329 12.70 -18.31 1.57
N CYS A 330 12.61 -17.08 1.00
CA CYS A 330 12.39 -16.87 -0.42
C CYS A 330 13.74 -16.91 -1.15
N PRO A 331 14.11 -17.99 -1.83
CA PRO A 331 15.44 -18.12 -2.44
C PRO A 331 15.60 -17.24 -3.68
N SER A 332 14.65 -17.28 -4.58
CA SER A 332 14.61 -16.54 -5.85
C SER A 332 13.18 -16.44 -6.37
N VAL A 333 12.97 -15.53 -7.29
CA VAL A 333 11.73 -15.39 -8.05
C VAL A 333 12.08 -15.31 -9.52
N GLU A 334 11.37 -16.09 -10.34
CA GLU A 334 11.50 -16.03 -11.80
C GLU A 334 11.17 -14.64 -12.33
N SER A 335 11.97 -14.16 -13.26
CA SER A 335 11.85 -12.83 -13.83
C SER A 335 12.47 -12.77 -15.23
N ILE A 336 12.21 -11.69 -15.96
CA ILE A 336 12.86 -11.41 -17.24
C ILE A 336 14.40 -11.51 -17.11
N ALA A 337 14.98 -11.07 -15.99
CA ALA A 337 16.42 -11.13 -15.78
C ALA A 337 16.91 -12.59 -15.67
N SER A 338 16.24 -13.43 -14.85
CA SER A 338 16.61 -14.86 -14.74
C SER A 338 16.45 -15.59 -16.06
N ASP A 339 15.40 -15.27 -16.83
CA ASP A 339 15.14 -15.91 -18.12
C ASP A 339 16.20 -15.54 -19.15
N LEU A 340 16.53 -14.25 -19.27
CA LEU A 340 17.57 -13.78 -20.18
C LEU A 340 18.97 -14.26 -19.75
N SER A 341 19.26 -14.29 -18.45
CA SER A 341 20.51 -14.88 -17.94
C SER A 341 20.64 -16.35 -18.31
N SER A 342 19.54 -17.11 -18.32
CA SER A 342 19.56 -18.55 -18.68
C SER A 342 19.96 -18.80 -20.12
N ILE A 343 19.81 -17.82 -21.00
CA ILE A 343 20.21 -17.88 -22.42
C ILE A 343 21.49 -17.07 -22.72
N GLY A 344 22.21 -16.60 -21.69
CA GLY A 344 23.55 -16.05 -21.81
C GLY A 344 23.64 -14.53 -21.85
N TYR A 345 22.59 -13.80 -21.49
CA TYR A 345 22.67 -12.33 -21.27
C TYR A 345 23.37 -11.99 -19.97
N GLY A 346 24.15 -10.91 -19.96
CA GLY A 346 24.47 -10.18 -18.74
C GLY A 346 23.28 -9.36 -18.28
N THR A 347 22.96 -9.38 -17.00
CA THR A 347 21.75 -8.72 -16.47
C THR A 347 22.08 -7.68 -15.43
N HIS A 348 21.67 -6.42 -15.71
CA HIS A 348 22.12 -5.25 -14.96
C HIS A 348 20.96 -4.37 -14.57
N VAL A 349 21.00 -3.81 -13.34
CA VAL A 349 20.12 -2.71 -12.92
C VAL A 349 20.95 -1.46 -12.69
N VAL A 350 20.43 -0.31 -13.13
CA VAL A 350 21.05 1.01 -12.94
C VAL A 350 20.00 1.97 -12.39
N HIS A 351 20.25 2.59 -11.21
CA HIS A 351 19.30 3.49 -10.58
C HIS A 351 20.00 4.58 -9.77
N ASN A 352 19.71 5.84 -10.05
CA ASN A 352 20.35 6.99 -9.39
C ASN A 352 19.72 7.35 -8.03
N ASN A 353 19.09 6.38 -7.35
CA ASN A 353 18.66 6.49 -5.96
C ASN A 353 19.34 5.40 -5.11
N THR A 354 19.09 5.41 -3.80
CA THR A 354 19.74 4.52 -2.83
C THR A 354 19.33 3.05 -3.03
N ALA A 355 20.31 2.15 -2.89
CA ALA A 355 20.10 0.71 -3.06
C ALA A 355 19.06 0.11 -2.11
N THR A 356 18.94 0.66 -0.91
CA THR A 356 18.10 0.13 0.16
C THR A 356 16.65 0.59 0.09
N PHE A 357 16.36 1.66 -0.67
CA PHE A 357 14.99 2.13 -0.84
C PHE A 357 14.13 1.05 -1.50
N TYR A 358 12.95 0.76 -0.97
CA TYR A 358 12.13 -0.41 -1.29
C TYR A 358 12.84 -1.77 -1.10
N SER A 359 14.03 -1.84 -0.51
CA SER A 359 14.87 -3.05 -0.46
C SER A 359 15.27 -3.58 -1.85
N ARG A 360 15.45 -2.68 -2.83
CA ARG A 360 15.79 -3.03 -4.22
C ARG A 360 17.03 -3.91 -4.32
N ASN A 361 18.04 -3.66 -3.49
CA ASN A 361 19.24 -4.50 -3.42
C ASN A 361 18.93 -5.99 -3.18
N ASN A 362 18.00 -6.30 -2.30
CA ASN A 362 17.57 -7.69 -2.06
C ASN A 362 16.66 -8.19 -3.19
N ALA A 363 15.73 -7.35 -3.66
CA ALA A 363 14.75 -7.72 -4.66
C ALA A 363 15.43 -8.09 -5.99
N PHE A 364 16.30 -7.24 -6.52
CA PHE A 364 16.97 -7.51 -7.80
C PHE A 364 17.91 -8.71 -7.74
N SER A 365 18.62 -8.91 -6.62
CA SER A 365 19.42 -10.11 -6.43
C SER A 365 18.58 -11.38 -6.49
N LYS A 366 17.37 -11.37 -5.91
CA LYS A 366 16.45 -12.53 -5.91
C LYS A 366 15.73 -12.73 -7.24
N MET A 367 15.64 -11.68 -8.05
CA MET A 367 15.11 -11.72 -9.41
C MET A 367 16.16 -12.17 -10.45
N GLY A 368 17.40 -12.45 -10.03
CA GLY A 368 18.44 -12.97 -10.90
C GLY A 368 19.23 -11.95 -11.67
N PHE A 369 19.24 -10.68 -11.27
CA PHE A 369 20.15 -9.68 -11.82
C PHE A 369 21.58 -9.91 -11.31
N ASP A 370 22.55 -9.87 -12.22
CA ASP A 370 23.98 -10.05 -11.93
C ASP A 370 24.54 -8.84 -11.17
N THR A 371 24.12 -7.62 -11.56
CA THR A 371 24.63 -6.37 -10.94
C THR A 371 23.52 -5.37 -10.67
N PHE A 372 23.74 -4.56 -9.63
CA PHE A 372 22.92 -3.39 -9.33
C PHE A 372 23.81 -2.18 -9.02
N THR A 373 23.86 -1.23 -9.96
CA THR A 373 24.57 0.05 -9.80
C THR A 373 23.60 1.10 -9.27
N SER A 374 23.73 1.41 -7.97
CA SER A 374 22.90 2.39 -7.27
C SER A 374 23.64 3.73 -7.10
N LYS A 375 22.94 4.76 -6.60
CA LYS A 375 23.47 6.09 -6.32
C LYS A 375 24.83 6.07 -5.61
N GLU A 376 25.01 5.15 -4.68
CA GLU A 376 26.22 5.02 -3.85
C GLU A 376 27.47 4.64 -4.66
N LEU A 377 27.27 4.06 -5.84
CA LEU A 377 28.33 3.63 -6.77
C LEU A 377 28.55 4.58 -7.93
N MET A 378 27.76 5.66 -8.03
CA MET A 378 27.82 6.62 -9.14
C MET A 378 28.59 7.91 -8.76
N ASN A 379 29.23 8.51 -9.76
CA ASN A 379 29.79 9.85 -9.60
C ASN A 379 28.75 10.91 -10.01
N ILE A 380 27.90 11.33 -9.08
CA ILE A 380 26.82 12.29 -9.31
C ILE A 380 27.35 13.69 -9.12
N THR A 381 27.30 14.50 -10.20
CA THR A 381 27.77 15.89 -10.21
C THR A 381 26.65 16.90 -10.43
N GLU A 382 25.49 16.46 -10.93
CA GLU A 382 24.35 17.33 -11.24
C GLU A 382 23.11 16.88 -10.47
N TYR A 383 22.38 17.86 -9.96
CA TYR A 383 21.11 17.65 -9.23
C TYR A 383 20.02 18.49 -9.89
N THR A 384 18.75 18.14 -9.60
CA THR A 384 17.58 18.92 -10.01
C THR A 384 17.66 20.34 -9.44
N PRO A 385 16.94 21.32 -10.02
CA PRO A 385 16.96 22.71 -9.54
C PRO A 385 16.64 22.89 -8.05
N SER A 386 15.80 22.03 -7.49
CA SER A 386 15.52 21.95 -6.05
C SER A 386 16.70 21.42 -5.24
N GLY A 387 17.66 20.72 -5.88
CA GLY A 387 18.78 20.05 -5.24
C GLY A 387 18.45 18.71 -4.60
N SER A 388 17.19 18.24 -4.72
CA SER A 388 16.70 17.06 -4.03
C SER A 388 17.12 15.76 -4.69
N TRP A 389 17.07 15.71 -6.04
CA TRP A 389 17.33 14.49 -6.79
C TRP A 389 18.51 14.63 -7.74
N PRO A 390 19.32 13.57 -7.96
CA PRO A 390 20.29 13.53 -9.06
C PRO A 390 19.59 13.67 -10.40
N THR A 391 20.19 14.37 -11.34
CA THR A 391 19.68 14.35 -12.72
C THR A 391 19.92 12.99 -13.37
N ASP A 392 19.03 12.61 -14.30
CA ASP A 392 19.10 11.31 -14.97
C ASP A 392 20.23 11.20 -16.01
N LYS A 393 20.94 12.29 -16.30
CA LYS A 393 22.12 12.29 -17.19
C LYS A 393 23.17 11.26 -16.80
N VAL A 394 23.38 11.04 -15.51
CA VAL A 394 24.35 10.06 -14.99
C VAL A 394 24.03 8.65 -15.47
N LEU A 395 22.75 8.31 -15.61
CA LEU A 395 22.28 6.97 -15.98
C LEU A 395 22.74 6.54 -17.38
N VAL A 396 22.90 7.48 -18.32
CA VAL A 396 23.39 7.16 -19.67
C VAL A 396 24.79 6.52 -19.62
N ASN A 397 25.71 7.18 -18.93
CA ASN A 397 27.05 6.66 -18.78
C ASN A 397 27.13 5.38 -17.95
N GLU A 398 26.34 5.28 -16.90
CA GLU A 398 26.33 4.08 -16.05
C GLU A 398 25.68 2.88 -16.77
N THR A 399 24.66 3.10 -17.62
CA THR A 399 24.11 2.07 -18.50
C THR A 399 25.14 1.54 -19.50
N VAL A 400 25.89 2.43 -20.14
CA VAL A 400 26.99 2.03 -21.05
C VAL A 400 28.06 1.25 -20.30
N LYS A 401 28.50 1.72 -19.12
CA LYS A 401 29.47 0.99 -18.30
C LYS A 401 28.99 -0.41 -17.88
N ALA A 402 27.70 -0.55 -17.58
CA ALA A 402 27.13 -1.86 -17.23
C ALA A 402 27.24 -2.82 -18.42
N MET A 403 26.94 -2.39 -19.64
CA MET A 403 27.08 -3.19 -20.86
C MET A 403 28.56 -3.48 -21.21
N ASP A 404 29.46 -2.50 -20.98
CA ASP A 404 30.89 -2.68 -21.24
C ASP A 404 31.59 -3.60 -20.22
N ALA A 405 30.92 -3.90 -19.09
CA ALA A 405 31.48 -4.78 -18.07
C ALA A 405 31.42 -6.28 -18.45
N THR A 406 30.61 -6.63 -19.44
CA THR A 406 30.41 -8.00 -19.92
C THR A 406 30.94 -8.15 -21.35
N GLU A 407 32.08 -8.82 -21.50
CA GLU A 407 32.68 -9.02 -22.84
C GLU A 407 32.01 -10.20 -23.56
N ASN A 408 31.78 -10.03 -24.88
CA ASN A 408 31.31 -11.08 -25.79
C ASN A 408 29.93 -11.68 -25.54
N GLN A 409 29.08 -11.01 -24.80
CA GLN A 409 27.67 -11.38 -24.61
C GLN A 409 26.75 -10.19 -24.88
N SER A 410 25.46 -10.45 -24.98
CA SER A 410 24.42 -9.42 -25.03
C SER A 410 23.96 -9.10 -23.62
N ASP A 411 23.47 -7.89 -23.42
CA ASP A 411 23.09 -7.39 -22.09
C ASP A 411 21.62 -7.03 -22.02
N PHE A 412 21.02 -7.31 -20.89
CA PHE A 412 19.75 -6.75 -20.44
C PHE A 412 20.02 -5.72 -19.35
N VAL A 413 19.72 -4.45 -19.63
CA VAL A 413 19.88 -3.37 -18.65
C VAL A 413 18.53 -2.78 -18.29
N TYR A 414 18.17 -2.87 -17.03
CA TYR A 414 16.98 -2.22 -16.46
C TYR A 414 17.39 -0.92 -15.77
N THR A 415 17.05 0.21 -16.39
CA THR A 415 17.40 1.55 -15.89
C THR A 415 16.18 2.23 -15.28
N ILE A 416 16.31 2.78 -14.07
CA ILE A 416 15.24 3.48 -13.34
C ILE A 416 15.68 4.91 -13.10
N THR A 417 14.88 5.89 -13.53
CA THR A 417 15.13 7.33 -13.31
C THR A 417 14.61 7.79 -11.93
N VAL A 418 15.09 8.95 -11.46
CA VAL A 418 14.55 9.63 -10.27
C VAL A 418 14.46 11.14 -10.45
N GLY A 419 15.04 11.69 -11.53
CA GLY A 419 15.14 13.13 -11.72
C GLY A 419 13.81 13.86 -11.85
N SER A 420 12.75 13.19 -12.31
CA SER A 420 11.39 13.72 -12.39
C SER A 420 10.54 13.45 -11.14
N HIS A 421 11.10 12.83 -10.09
CA HIS A 421 10.39 12.59 -8.84
C HIS A 421 10.03 13.90 -8.15
N GLY A 422 8.81 13.98 -7.61
CA GLY A 422 8.34 15.16 -6.90
C GLY A 422 9.18 15.49 -5.65
N ASP A 423 9.26 16.76 -5.33
CA ASP A 423 9.79 17.25 -4.05
C ASP A 423 8.62 17.37 -3.08
N TYR A 424 8.49 16.43 -2.18
CA TYR A 424 7.45 16.43 -1.15
C TYR A 424 7.89 17.14 0.12
#